data_d3130d17991761bbb6b6a877ea27e241
#
_entry.id   d3130d17991761bbb6b6a877ea27e241
#
_cell.length_a   1.000
_cell.length_b   1.000
_cell.length_c   1.000
_cell.angle_alpha   90.00
_cell.angle_beta   90.00
_cell.angle_gamma   90.00
#
_symmetry.space_group_name_H-M   'P 1'
#
loop_
_entity.id
_entity.type
_entity.pdbx_description
1 polymer ?
#
loop_
_entity_poly.entity_id
_entity_poly.type
_entity_poly.pdbx_seq_one_letter_code
_entity_poly.pdbx_strand_id
1 'polypeptide(L)'
;GSLFKGLKRAHGVFEITGQKENGKYEGNVKTVQEPVTDVLWERHINGEQGLGVIPINEQDCCWWGCIDIDIYPAPYDEIQSKVIELGLPLIMVLSKSGGIHLFLFLRHNYAASLVQETLKIFAEALGYGGCEIFPKQVCLKPGETGNWLNMPYFGDTRKMYGAL
;
A
#
# COMPACT_ATOMS: atom_id res chain seq x y z
N GLY A 1 -5.72 -14.94 9.46
CA GLY A 1 -6.16 -14.36 8.23
C GLY A 1 -5.38 -13.09 7.91
N SER A 2 -4.99 -12.91 6.67
CA SER A 2 -4.19 -11.77 6.25
C SER A 2 -4.96 -10.46 6.40
N LEU A 3 -4.30 -9.44 6.94
CA LEU A 3 -4.81 -8.08 7.01
C LEU A 3 -4.95 -7.46 5.60
N PHE A 4 -4.03 -7.80 4.72
CA PHE A 4 -3.96 -7.31 3.33
C PHE A 4 -4.66 -8.26 2.36
N LYS A 5 -5.97 -8.43 2.52
CA LYS A 5 -6.80 -9.18 1.56
C LYS A 5 -7.00 -8.36 0.29
N GLY A 6 -6.86 -8.97 -0.87
CA GLY A 6 -7.02 -8.30 -2.16
C GLY A 6 -7.39 -9.29 -3.27
N LEU A 7 -6.97 -8.99 -4.49
CA LEU A 7 -7.17 -9.86 -5.66
C LEU A 7 -6.50 -11.21 -5.42
N LYS A 8 -7.25 -12.31 -5.55
CA LYS A 8 -6.74 -13.65 -5.23
C LYS A 8 -5.91 -14.27 -6.34
N ARG A 9 -6.13 -13.86 -7.59
CA ARG A 9 -5.53 -14.50 -8.78
C ARG A 9 -4.24 -13.87 -9.28
N ALA A 10 -3.78 -12.78 -8.64
CA ALA A 10 -2.54 -12.11 -9.05
C ALA A 10 -1.93 -11.31 -7.90
N HIS A 11 -0.62 -11.07 -8.00
CA HIS A 11 0.13 -10.22 -7.07
C HIS A 11 1.28 -9.52 -7.79
N GLY A 12 1.84 -8.50 -7.14
CA GLY A 12 3.04 -7.82 -7.62
C GLY A 12 4.31 -8.42 -7.03
N VAL A 13 5.37 -8.40 -7.81
CA VAL A 13 6.72 -8.77 -7.39
C VAL A 13 7.69 -7.64 -7.69
N PHE A 14 8.53 -7.32 -6.73
CA PHE A 14 9.66 -6.43 -6.88
C PHE A 14 10.96 -7.22 -6.67
N GLU A 15 11.69 -7.45 -7.75
CA GLU A 15 13.00 -8.12 -7.73
C GLU A 15 14.10 -7.08 -7.62
N ILE A 16 14.83 -7.07 -6.51
CA ILE A 16 15.92 -6.12 -6.29
C ILE A 16 17.07 -6.44 -7.24
N THR A 17 17.52 -5.43 -7.99
CA THR A 17 18.69 -5.51 -8.88
C THR A 17 19.86 -4.67 -8.38
N GLY A 18 19.62 -3.74 -7.45
CA GLY A 18 20.63 -2.85 -6.91
C GLY A 18 20.08 -1.89 -5.87
N GLN A 19 20.94 -0.98 -5.42
CA GLN A 19 20.58 0.08 -4.50
C GLN A 19 21.28 1.38 -4.94
N LYS A 20 20.51 2.47 -4.99
CA LYS A 20 21.05 3.81 -5.28
C LYS A 20 21.86 4.35 -4.12
N GLU A 21 22.70 5.36 -4.35
CA GLU A 21 23.49 6.05 -3.31
C GLU A 21 22.62 6.62 -2.18
N ASN A 22 21.39 7.02 -2.48
CA ASN A 22 20.42 7.52 -1.49
C ASN A 22 19.71 6.40 -0.69
N GLY A 23 20.13 5.12 -0.87
CA GLY A 23 19.52 3.97 -0.19
C GLY A 23 18.25 3.41 -0.83
N LYS A 24 17.73 4.04 -1.90
CA LYS A 24 16.55 3.54 -2.60
C LYS A 24 16.87 2.27 -3.38
N TYR A 25 16.06 1.22 -3.20
CA TYR A 25 16.20 0.00 -3.98
C TYR A 25 15.82 0.20 -5.44
N GLU A 26 16.66 -0.32 -6.33
CA GLU A 26 16.36 -0.49 -7.75
C GLU A 26 15.91 -1.92 -7.98
N GLY A 27 15.00 -2.13 -8.92
CA GLY A 27 14.55 -3.47 -9.22
C GLY A 27 13.55 -3.52 -10.37
N ASN A 28 13.31 -4.75 -10.79
CA ASN A 28 12.31 -5.07 -11.79
C ASN A 28 10.96 -5.30 -11.13
N VAL A 29 9.91 -4.74 -11.71
CA VAL A 29 8.54 -4.91 -11.28
C VAL A 29 7.80 -5.81 -12.27
N LYS A 30 7.02 -6.75 -11.76
CA LYS A 30 6.14 -7.58 -12.59
C LYS A 30 4.88 -7.97 -11.83
N THR A 31 3.80 -8.22 -12.58
CA THR A 31 2.59 -8.82 -12.05
C THR A 31 2.60 -10.31 -12.37
N VAL A 32 2.40 -11.14 -11.36
CA VAL A 32 2.36 -12.59 -11.46
C VAL A 32 0.92 -13.06 -11.32
N GLN A 33 0.46 -13.90 -12.24
CA GLN A 33 -0.92 -14.44 -12.28
C GLN A 33 -1.06 -15.66 -11.35
N GLU A 34 -0.73 -15.45 -10.07
CA GLU A 34 -0.79 -16.46 -9.02
C GLU A 34 -1.23 -15.82 -7.71
N PRO A 35 -1.85 -16.58 -6.79
CA PRO A 35 -2.28 -16.05 -5.51
C PRO A 35 -1.09 -15.67 -4.62
N VAL A 36 -1.33 -14.75 -3.69
CA VAL A 36 -0.41 -14.46 -2.59
C VAL A 36 -0.35 -15.65 -1.64
N THR A 37 0.85 -16.09 -1.30
CA THR A 37 1.11 -17.21 -0.39
C THR A 37 1.89 -16.75 0.85
N ASP A 38 1.88 -17.55 1.91
CA ASP A 38 2.67 -17.27 3.11
C ASP A 38 4.18 -17.26 2.81
N VAL A 39 4.65 -18.10 1.87
CA VAL A 39 6.05 -18.11 1.40
C VAL A 39 6.46 -16.76 0.78
N LEU A 40 5.57 -16.12 0.03
CA LEU A 40 5.83 -14.79 -0.53
C LEU A 40 5.94 -13.73 0.57
N TRP A 41 5.13 -13.82 1.62
CA TRP A 41 5.24 -12.97 2.79
C TRP A 41 6.56 -13.20 3.54
N GLU A 42 6.97 -14.44 3.73
CA GLU A 42 8.25 -14.77 4.37
C GLU A 42 9.44 -14.19 3.59
N ARG A 43 9.47 -14.37 2.27
CA ARG A 43 10.49 -13.77 1.41
C ARG A 43 10.52 -12.26 1.49
N HIS A 44 9.35 -11.64 1.55
CA HIS A 44 9.23 -10.19 1.66
C HIS A 44 9.79 -9.70 3.01
N ILE A 45 9.39 -10.31 4.12
CA ILE A 45 9.87 -9.96 5.46
C ILE A 45 11.37 -10.20 5.60
N ASN A 46 11.89 -11.25 4.99
CA ASN A 46 13.33 -11.55 4.98
C ASN A 46 14.14 -10.63 4.04
N GLY A 47 13.52 -9.79 3.25
CA GLY A 47 14.18 -8.88 2.32
C GLY A 47 14.72 -9.55 1.05
N GLU A 48 14.25 -10.75 0.74
CA GLU A 48 14.66 -11.51 -0.44
C GLU A 48 13.93 -11.05 -1.70
N GLN A 49 12.63 -10.78 -1.60
CA GLN A 49 11.78 -10.38 -2.71
C GLN A 49 10.64 -9.48 -2.24
N GLY A 50 10.47 -8.32 -2.85
CA GLY A 50 9.35 -7.43 -2.54
C GLY A 50 8.02 -8.00 -3.01
N LEU A 51 7.00 -7.91 -2.17
CA LEU A 51 5.62 -8.32 -2.43
C LEU A 51 4.73 -7.11 -2.65
N GLY A 52 3.91 -7.15 -3.70
CA GLY A 52 2.83 -6.22 -3.95
C GLY A 52 1.47 -6.90 -3.83
N VAL A 53 0.51 -6.22 -3.22
CA VAL A 53 -0.88 -6.70 -3.14
C VAL A 53 -1.81 -5.73 -3.86
N ILE A 54 -2.75 -6.29 -4.62
CA ILE A 54 -3.76 -5.55 -5.36
C ILE A 54 -4.98 -5.41 -4.45
N PRO A 55 -5.37 -4.20 -4.03
CA PRO A 55 -6.44 -4.03 -3.03
C PRO A 55 -7.83 -4.37 -3.55
N ILE A 56 -8.13 -4.10 -4.82
CA ILE A 56 -9.42 -4.42 -5.43
C ILE A 56 -9.52 -5.92 -5.72
N ASN A 57 -10.63 -6.54 -5.31
CA ASN A 57 -10.89 -7.97 -5.52
C ASN A 57 -11.79 -8.22 -6.74
N GLU A 58 -12.14 -9.48 -6.96
CA GLU A 58 -12.95 -9.94 -8.09
C GLU A 58 -14.41 -9.43 -8.06
N GLN A 59 -14.86 -8.84 -6.95
CA GLN A 59 -16.18 -8.25 -6.78
C GLN A 59 -16.14 -6.72 -6.82
N ASP A 60 -15.06 -6.13 -7.32
CA ASP A 60 -14.82 -4.68 -7.33
C ASP A 60 -14.90 -4.03 -5.94
N CYS A 61 -14.48 -4.77 -4.91
CA CYS A 61 -14.51 -4.37 -3.51
C CYS A 61 -13.11 -4.42 -2.89
N CYS A 62 -12.92 -3.67 -1.81
CA CYS A 62 -11.67 -3.62 -1.05
C CYS A 62 -11.89 -3.86 0.44
N TRP A 63 -10.92 -4.52 1.10
CA TRP A 63 -10.80 -4.66 2.55
C TRP A 63 -9.90 -3.59 3.17
N TRP A 64 -9.16 -2.90 2.33
CA TRP A 64 -8.25 -1.83 2.70
C TRP A 64 -7.98 -0.91 1.51
N GLY A 65 -7.43 0.26 1.80
CA GLY A 65 -6.91 1.17 0.81
C GLY A 65 -5.70 1.92 1.35
N CYS A 66 -5.06 2.72 0.54
CA CYS A 66 -3.86 3.45 0.92
C CYS A 66 -3.74 4.78 0.18
N ILE A 67 -3.26 5.79 0.90
CA ILE A 67 -2.73 7.03 0.34
C ILE A 67 -1.21 6.86 0.29
N ASP A 68 -0.62 6.95 -0.90
CA ASP A 68 0.82 6.82 -1.12
C ASP A 68 1.45 8.21 -1.28
N ILE A 69 2.22 8.63 -0.26
CA ILE A 69 2.87 9.95 -0.22
C ILE A 69 4.35 9.80 -0.53
N ASP A 70 4.73 10.13 -1.75
CA ASP A 70 6.09 10.04 -2.28
C ASP A 70 6.81 11.40 -2.24
N ILE A 71 6.95 11.97 -1.05
CA ILE A 71 7.69 13.23 -0.81
C ILE A 71 8.96 12.94 -0.03
N TYR A 72 10.07 13.51 -0.43
CA TYR A 72 11.40 13.28 0.16
C TYR A 72 12.12 14.60 0.48
N PRO A 73 12.60 14.80 1.71
CA PRO A 73 12.34 13.96 2.89
C PRO A 73 10.88 14.01 3.31
N ALA A 74 10.34 12.87 3.75
CA ALA A 74 8.94 12.81 4.13
C ALA A 74 8.72 13.47 5.52
N PRO A 75 7.72 14.37 5.68
CA PRO A 75 7.45 15.06 6.93
C PRO A 75 6.59 14.18 7.86
N TYR A 76 7.17 13.12 8.40
CA TYR A 76 6.46 12.09 9.17
C TYR A 76 5.67 12.64 10.35
N ASP A 77 6.31 13.46 11.20
CA ASP A 77 5.68 13.97 12.42
C ASP A 77 4.52 14.92 12.11
N GLU A 78 4.67 15.73 11.04
CA GLU A 78 3.61 16.64 10.59
C GLU A 78 2.38 15.87 10.11
N ILE A 79 2.58 14.86 9.27
CA ILE A 79 1.50 14.05 8.72
C ILE A 79 0.82 13.26 9.84
N GLN A 80 1.59 12.63 10.73
CA GLN A 80 1.05 11.90 11.86
C GLN A 80 0.21 12.80 12.77
N SER A 81 0.71 13.98 13.10
CA SER A 81 -0.01 14.96 13.91
C SER A 81 -1.34 15.35 13.28
N LYS A 82 -1.36 15.61 11.97
CA LYS A 82 -2.60 15.93 11.24
C LYS A 82 -3.58 14.76 11.20
N VAL A 83 -3.11 13.53 11.02
CA VAL A 83 -3.96 12.32 11.06
C VAL A 83 -4.66 12.22 12.41
N ILE A 84 -3.94 12.45 13.51
CA ILE A 84 -4.48 12.42 14.87
C ILE A 84 -5.45 13.59 15.10
N GLU A 85 -5.04 14.81 14.77
CA GLU A 85 -5.84 16.03 14.95
C GLU A 85 -7.19 15.95 14.23
N LEU A 86 -7.19 15.42 13.00
CA LEU A 86 -8.40 15.27 12.21
C LEU A 86 -9.20 14.00 12.56
N GLY A 87 -8.69 13.16 13.47
CA GLY A 87 -9.35 11.91 13.87
C GLY A 87 -9.52 10.92 12.73
N LEU A 88 -8.61 10.91 11.74
CA LEU A 88 -8.70 10.01 10.60
C LEU A 88 -8.32 8.59 10.97
N PRO A 89 -9.09 7.56 10.54
CA PRO A 89 -8.81 6.16 10.84
C PRO A 89 -7.70 5.60 9.94
N LEU A 90 -6.55 6.28 9.89
CA LEU A 90 -5.42 5.93 9.03
C LEU A 90 -4.24 5.45 9.88
N ILE A 91 -3.59 4.38 9.44
CA ILE A 91 -2.36 3.87 10.02
C ILE A 91 -1.19 4.27 9.13
N MET A 92 -0.25 5.03 9.69
CA MET A 92 0.92 5.48 8.98
C MET A 92 2.04 4.44 9.07
N VAL A 93 2.60 4.10 7.92
CA VAL A 93 3.73 3.17 7.80
C VAL A 93 4.73 3.75 6.81
N LEU A 94 6.03 3.54 7.06
CA LEU A 94 7.06 3.92 6.11
C LEU A 94 7.02 2.99 4.89
N SER A 95 7.07 3.59 3.71
CA SER A 95 7.29 2.83 2.49
C SER A 95 8.74 2.32 2.43
N LYS A 96 9.00 1.32 1.60
CA LYS A 96 10.34 0.77 1.36
C LYS A 96 11.36 1.85 0.96
N SER A 97 10.93 2.89 0.27
CA SER A 97 11.77 3.98 -0.23
C SER A 97 11.90 5.16 0.73
N GLY A 98 11.25 5.10 1.91
CA GLY A 98 11.24 6.19 2.89
C GLY A 98 10.11 7.22 2.68
N GLY A 99 9.18 6.98 1.77
CA GLY A 99 7.90 7.70 1.69
C GLY A 99 6.91 7.20 2.75
N ILE A 100 5.67 7.63 2.66
CA ILE A 100 4.62 7.32 3.64
C ILE A 100 3.46 6.61 2.96
N HIS A 101 3.07 5.47 3.52
CA HIS A 101 1.80 4.81 3.24
C HIS A 101 0.83 5.08 4.38
N LEU A 102 -0.32 5.66 4.09
CA LEU A 102 -1.43 5.81 5.03
C LEU A 102 -2.50 4.77 4.71
N PHE A 103 -2.56 3.72 5.50
CA PHE A 103 -3.50 2.62 5.31
C PHE A 103 -4.82 2.86 6.00
N LEU A 104 -5.91 2.63 5.28
CA LEU A 104 -7.27 2.48 5.79
C LEU A 104 -7.62 1.00 5.79
N PHE A 105 -7.86 0.41 6.97
CA PHE A 105 -8.35 -0.96 7.10
C PHE A 105 -9.83 -0.98 7.44
N LEU A 106 -10.56 -1.88 6.81
CA LEU A 106 -12.02 -1.94 6.88
C LEU A 106 -12.46 -3.27 7.52
N ARG A 107 -13.53 -3.22 8.33
CA ARG A 107 -14.11 -4.41 8.97
C ARG A 107 -14.78 -5.35 7.97
N HIS A 108 -15.30 -4.78 6.88
CA HIS A 108 -15.95 -5.48 5.78
C HIS A 108 -15.35 -4.99 4.47
N ASN A 109 -15.59 -5.71 3.37
CA ASN A 109 -15.26 -5.19 2.06
C ASN A 109 -16.32 -4.16 1.61
N TYR A 110 -15.86 -3.10 0.99
CA TYR A 110 -16.69 -2.05 0.43
C TYR A 110 -16.34 -1.83 -1.04
N ALA A 111 -17.27 -1.27 -1.80
CA ALA A 111 -17.01 -0.92 -3.19
C ALA A 111 -15.72 -0.12 -3.33
N ALA A 112 -14.88 -0.50 -4.28
CA ALA A 112 -13.58 0.15 -4.50
C ALA A 112 -13.73 1.65 -4.81
N SER A 113 -14.82 2.04 -5.49
CA SER A 113 -15.15 3.45 -5.74
C SER A 113 -15.34 4.25 -4.46
N LEU A 114 -16.05 3.68 -3.48
CA LEU A 114 -16.28 4.33 -2.18
C LEU A 114 -14.98 4.47 -1.38
N VAL A 115 -14.15 3.42 -1.37
CA VAL A 115 -12.86 3.43 -0.68
C VAL A 115 -11.93 4.46 -1.31
N GLN A 116 -11.84 4.50 -2.64
CA GLN A 116 -11.03 5.46 -3.37
C GLN A 116 -11.47 6.90 -3.10
N GLU A 117 -12.77 7.18 -3.18
CA GLU A 117 -13.32 8.51 -2.94
C GLU A 117 -13.09 8.99 -1.49
N THR A 118 -13.32 8.10 -0.52
CA THR A 118 -13.04 8.38 0.90
C THR A 118 -11.57 8.75 1.12
N LEU A 119 -10.65 7.99 0.54
CA LEU A 119 -9.22 8.27 0.67
C LEU A 119 -8.80 9.56 -0.04
N LYS A 120 -9.42 9.93 -1.16
CA LYS A 120 -9.21 11.22 -1.81
C LYS A 120 -9.62 12.38 -0.90
N ILE A 121 -10.76 12.26 -0.23
CA ILE A 121 -11.23 13.26 0.76
C ILE A 121 -10.23 13.38 1.91
N PHE A 122 -9.75 12.27 2.45
CA PHE A 122 -8.76 12.28 3.52
C PHE A 122 -7.43 12.88 3.07
N ALA A 123 -6.96 12.55 1.87
CA ALA A 123 -5.73 13.12 1.30
C ALA A 123 -5.83 14.64 1.15
N GLU A 124 -6.95 15.16 0.64
CA GLU A 124 -7.20 16.60 0.54
C GLU A 124 -7.22 17.27 1.92
N ALA A 125 -7.89 16.67 2.90
CA ALA A 125 -7.93 17.20 4.27
C ALA A 125 -6.54 17.26 4.91
N LEU A 126 -5.65 16.33 4.59
CA LEU A 126 -4.25 16.31 5.04
C LEU A 126 -3.37 17.32 4.28
N GLY A 127 -3.83 17.88 3.15
CA GLY A 127 -3.06 18.75 2.28
C GLY A 127 -2.26 18.01 1.20
N TYR A 128 -2.61 16.76 0.90
CA TYR A 128 -1.93 15.89 -0.07
C TYR A 128 -2.89 15.36 -1.15
N GLY A 129 -3.81 16.20 -1.64
CA GLY A 129 -4.84 15.83 -2.61
C GLY A 129 -4.33 15.36 -3.99
N GLY A 130 -3.04 15.53 -4.29
CA GLY A 130 -2.42 15.05 -5.54
C GLY A 130 -1.71 13.71 -5.42
N CYS A 131 -1.72 13.08 -4.24
CA CYS A 131 -1.02 11.81 -4.01
C CYS A 131 -1.75 10.62 -4.64
N GLU A 132 -0.99 9.55 -4.92
CA GLU A 132 -1.57 8.31 -5.44
C GLU A 132 -2.49 7.66 -4.40
N ILE A 133 -3.63 7.17 -4.87
CA ILE A 133 -4.62 6.45 -4.06
C ILE A 133 -4.74 5.02 -4.56
N PHE A 134 -4.72 4.07 -3.64
CA PHE A 134 -5.01 2.66 -3.89
C PHE A 134 -6.30 2.26 -3.17
N PRO A 135 -7.30 1.64 -3.85
CA PRO A 135 -7.24 1.12 -5.21
C PRO A 135 -7.17 2.25 -6.28
N LYS A 136 -6.40 2.02 -7.34
CA LYS A 136 -6.41 2.90 -8.53
C LYS A 136 -7.59 2.62 -9.43
N GLN A 137 -8.01 1.36 -9.53
CA GLN A 137 -9.19 0.93 -10.27
C GLN A 137 -10.40 0.84 -9.34
N VAL A 138 -11.57 1.18 -9.86
CA VAL A 138 -12.86 1.03 -9.18
C VAL A 138 -13.67 -0.14 -9.72
N CYS A 139 -13.28 -0.67 -10.88
CA CYS A 139 -13.86 -1.83 -11.53
C CYS A 139 -12.76 -2.56 -12.31
N LEU A 140 -12.76 -3.88 -12.28
CA LEU A 140 -11.85 -4.73 -13.08
C LEU A 140 -12.59 -5.31 -14.26
N LYS A 141 -12.07 -5.09 -15.47
CA LYS A 141 -12.52 -5.81 -16.67
C LYS A 141 -12.07 -7.27 -16.62
N PRO A 142 -12.74 -8.18 -17.34
CA PRO A 142 -12.29 -9.57 -17.45
C PRO A 142 -10.81 -9.64 -17.84
N GLY A 143 -10.00 -10.38 -17.06
CA GLY A 143 -8.56 -10.53 -17.27
C GLY A 143 -7.68 -9.38 -16.75
N GLU A 144 -8.25 -8.24 -16.35
CA GLU A 144 -7.51 -7.14 -15.75
C GLU A 144 -7.16 -7.44 -14.30
N THR A 145 -5.96 -7.05 -13.86
CA THR A 145 -5.49 -7.29 -12.48
C THR A 145 -5.48 -6.05 -11.60
N GLY A 146 -5.54 -4.87 -12.16
CA GLY A 146 -5.36 -3.62 -11.41
C GLY A 146 -3.93 -3.36 -10.94
N ASN A 147 -3.72 -2.26 -10.26
CA ASN A 147 -2.44 -1.85 -9.71
C ASN A 147 -2.23 -2.42 -8.30
N TRP A 148 -1.01 -2.88 -8.03
CA TRP A 148 -0.61 -3.34 -6.72
C TRP A 148 0.23 -2.29 -5.99
N LEU A 149 0.19 -2.34 -4.68
CA LEU A 149 1.01 -1.54 -3.78
C LEU A 149 2.07 -2.42 -3.14
N ASN A 150 3.31 -1.93 -3.05
CA ASN A 150 4.35 -2.60 -2.27
C ASN A 150 3.94 -2.71 -0.81
N MET A 151 4.04 -3.91 -0.26
CA MET A 151 3.68 -4.15 1.14
C MET A 151 4.73 -3.57 2.09
N PRO A 152 4.33 -3.20 3.31
CA PRO A 152 5.24 -2.75 4.36
C PRO A 152 6.08 -3.89 4.93
N TYR A 153 7.07 -3.56 5.76
CA TYR A 153 7.93 -4.47 6.50
C TYR A 153 8.94 -5.27 5.66
N PHE A 154 9.27 -4.79 4.46
CA PHE A 154 10.32 -5.39 3.66
C PHE A 154 11.65 -5.46 4.44
N GLY A 155 12.26 -6.66 4.52
CA GLY A 155 13.52 -6.86 5.24
C GLY A 155 13.43 -6.62 6.75
N ASP A 156 12.28 -6.90 7.37
CA ASP A 156 12.00 -6.67 8.81
C ASP A 156 12.17 -5.20 9.26
N THR A 157 12.02 -4.26 8.34
CA THR A 157 12.05 -2.83 8.65
C THR A 157 10.78 -2.42 9.41
N ARG A 158 10.74 -2.73 10.72
CA ARG A 158 9.61 -2.43 11.62
C ARG A 158 9.57 -0.96 12.05
N LYS A 159 9.72 -0.04 11.13
CA LYS A 159 9.52 1.38 11.44
C LYS A 159 8.03 1.72 11.28
N MET A 160 7.23 1.33 12.26
CA MET A 160 5.90 1.92 12.45
C MET A 160 6.07 3.23 13.22
N TYR A 161 5.66 4.35 12.61
CA TYR A 161 5.42 5.57 13.35
C TYR A 161 4.03 5.47 13.97
N GLY A 162 4.00 5.34 15.30
CA GLY A 162 2.79 5.51 16.09
C GLY A 162 1.71 4.45 15.88
N ALA A 163 2.00 3.19 16.23
CA ALA A 163 0.93 2.30 16.63
C ALA A 163 0.47 2.71 18.03
N LEU A 164 -0.69 3.28 18.13
CA LEU A 164 -1.47 3.32 19.35
C LEU A 164 -2.33 2.07 19.45
#